data_269ca2d498853069e017761b89fe6c52
#
_entry.id   269ca2d498853069e017761b89fe6c52
#
_cell.length_a   1.000
_cell.length_b   1.000
_cell.length_c   1.000
_cell.angle_alpha   90.00
_cell.angle_beta   90.00
_cell.angle_gamma   90.00
#
_symmetry.space_group_name_H-M   'P 1'
#
loop_
_entity.id
_entity.type
_entity.pdbx_description
1 polymer ?
#
loop_
_entity_poly.entity_id
_entity_poly.type
_entity_poly.pdbx_seq_one_letter_code
_entity_poly.pdbx_strand_id
1 'polypeptide(L)'
;KAQYRDVFSPSEYMKYREDWFKATTYGYGEDGKWGYYGKDSKIPVGYYDHYNTVSDKDSWAKNGPKTLGDGESLEALYARRMGLDGDASLLGQNYLAGKTYDWNDAVFHTGFIQDYNASISGATDNLNYYMSFGYLNKEGAIQGDEYKAYRASMKINAKITDWLEMGANVNFQDRNDVSSAVPLGSNYWDNNQLRQSPYSLRFDENGNEVQYPTSGNPTNGGYNYHFHDMYD
;
A
#
# COMPACT_ATOMS: atom_id res chain seq x y z
N LYS A 1 17.42 -3.36 4.06
CA LYS A 1 15.96 -3.48 4.01
C LYS A 1 15.39 -2.07 4.06
N ALA A 2 14.69 -1.64 3.02
CA ALA A 2 13.91 -0.42 3.12
C ALA A 2 12.86 -0.65 4.21
N GLN A 3 12.80 0.25 5.18
CA GLN A 3 11.82 0.17 6.25
C GLN A 3 10.61 0.96 5.79
N TYR A 4 9.60 0.27 5.28
CA TYR A 4 8.33 0.86 4.91
C TYR A 4 7.49 1.06 6.17
N ARG A 5 6.55 2.03 6.13
CA ARG A 5 5.58 2.19 7.21
C ARG A 5 4.66 0.99 7.20
N ASP A 6 4.49 0.37 8.36
CA ASP A 6 3.46 -0.65 8.54
C ASP A 6 2.07 0.00 8.44
N VAL A 7 1.15 -0.67 7.77
CA VAL A 7 -0.26 -0.32 7.84
C VAL A 7 -0.88 -0.92 9.10
N PHE A 8 -1.97 -0.34 9.56
CA PHE A 8 -2.69 -0.88 10.71
C PHE A 8 -3.19 -2.30 10.44
N SER A 9 -2.94 -3.19 11.37
CA SER A 9 -3.67 -4.45 11.43
C SER A 9 -5.18 -4.19 11.62
N PRO A 10 -6.06 -5.15 11.30
CA PRO A 10 -7.49 -4.98 11.49
C PRO A 10 -7.90 -4.55 12.90
N SER A 11 -7.26 -5.08 13.92
CA SER A 11 -7.53 -4.72 15.32
C SER A 11 -7.04 -3.32 15.67
N GLU A 12 -5.86 -2.92 15.20
CA GLU A 12 -5.33 -1.56 15.36
C GLU A 12 -6.18 -0.54 14.62
N TYR A 13 -6.67 -0.88 13.42
CA TYR A 13 -7.57 -0.02 12.67
C TYR A 13 -8.87 0.24 13.44
N MET A 14 -9.52 -0.80 13.97
CA MET A 14 -10.75 -0.64 14.77
C MET A 14 -10.49 0.15 16.06
N LYS A 15 -9.37 -0.09 16.72
CA LYS A 15 -8.96 0.69 17.89
C LYS A 15 -8.72 2.16 17.55
N TYR A 16 -8.03 2.43 16.43
CA TYR A 16 -7.84 3.78 15.93
C TYR A 16 -9.18 4.48 15.64
N ARG A 17 -10.13 3.79 15.00
CA ARG A 17 -11.48 4.33 14.74
C ARG A 17 -12.20 4.67 16.03
N GLU A 18 -12.18 3.77 17.00
CA GLU A 18 -12.76 4.00 18.33
C GLU A 18 -12.16 5.23 19.00
N ASP A 19 -10.83 5.30 19.07
CA ASP A 19 -10.13 6.42 19.71
C ASP A 19 -10.38 7.75 18.95
N TRP A 20 -10.43 7.71 17.62
CA TRP A 20 -10.74 8.89 16.84
C TRP A 20 -12.16 9.42 17.07
N PHE A 21 -13.16 8.54 17.08
CA PHE A 21 -14.53 8.93 17.36
C PHE A 21 -14.70 9.45 18.80
N LYS A 22 -14.04 8.83 19.77
CA LYS A 22 -14.00 9.32 21.14
C LYS A 22 -13.37 10.70 21.23
N ALA A 23 -12.20 10.88 20.63
CA ALA A 23 -11.46 12.13 20.65
C ALA A 23 -12.18 13.28 19.95
N THR A 24 -12.97 12.99 18.91
CA THR A 24 -13.76 14.00 18.17
C THR A 24 -15.10 14.30 18.80
N THR A 25 -15.60 13.44 19.70
CA THR A 25 -16.93 13.55 20.29
C THR A 25 -16.88 13.93 21.78
N TYR A 26 -15.91 13.39 22.51
CA TYR A 26 -15.70 13.71 23.92
C TYR A 26 -14.29 14.29 24.17
N GLY A 27 -14.15 15.03 25.28
CA GLY A 27 -12.86 15.41 25.82
C GLY A 27 -12.40 14.47 26.94
N TYR A 28 -11.09 14.43 27.13
CA TYR A 28 -10.50 13.84 28.32
C TYR A 28 -10.44 14.93 29.40
N GLY A 29 -11.22 14.75 30.47
CA GLY A 29 -11.33 15.74 31.53
C GLY A 29 -10.11 15.77 32.49
N GLU A 30 -10.01 16.80 33.27
CA GLU A 30 -8.99 16.93 34.35
C GLU A 30 -9.13 15.83 35.41
N ASP A 31 -10.33 15.23 35.51
CA ASP A 31 -10.62 14.09 36.40
C ASP A 31 -10.08 12.75 35.86
N GLY A 32 -9.39 12.78 34.75
CA GLY A 32 -8.85 11.58 34.09
C GLY A 32 -9.89 10.71 33.39
N LYS A 33 -11.06 11.25 33.08
CA LYS A 33 -12.14 10.54 32.41
C LYS A 33 -12.56 11.19 31.12
N TRP A 34 -13.05 10.38 30.19
CA TRP A 34 -13.70 10.86 28.99
C TRP A 34 -15.05 11.47 29.32
N GLY A 35 -15.33 12.65 28.80
CA GLY A 35 -16.57 13.38 28.99
C GLY A 35 -16.98 14.14 27.74
N TYR A 36 -18.18 14.70 27.73
CA TYR A 36 -18.71 15.44 26.58
C TYR A 36 -17.96 16.74 26.30
N TYR A 37 -17.80 17.07 25.00
CA TYR A 37 -17.55 18.41 24.54
C TYR A 37 -18.88 19.20 24.49
N GLY A 38 -19.22 19.90 25.60
CA GLY A 38 -20.37 20.79 25.65
C GLY A 38 -21.69 20.12 26.07
N LYS A 39 -22.65 20.99 26.47
CA LYS A 39 -23.92 20.58 27.08
C LYS A 39 -24.93 19.95 26.12
N ASP A 40 -24.68 20.00 24.80
CA ASP A 40 -25.64 19.61 23.77
C ASP A 40 -25.27 18.33 23.03
N SER A 41 -24.24 17.61 23.47
CA SER A 41 -23.87 16.35 22.83
C SER A 41 -24.94 15.29 23.08
N LYS A 42 -25.55 14.80 22.00
CA LYS A 42 -26.53 13.70 22.02
C LYS A 42 -25.90 12.31 22.07
N ILE A 43 -24.56 12.25 22.09
CA ILE A 43 -23.83 10.99 22.06
C ILE A 43 -23.41 10.64 23.48
N PRO A 44 -23.96 9.57 24.07
CA PRO A 44 -23.63 9.18 25.45
C PRO A 44 -22.18 8.73 25.59
N VAL A 45 -21.57 9.00 26.75
CA VAL A 45 -20.27 8.43 27.09
C VAL A 45 -20.35 6.90 27.03
N GLY A 46 -19.34 6.25 26.44
CA GLY A 46 -19.37 4.81 26.20
C GLY A 46 -20.07 4.37 24.91
N TYR A 47 -20.68 5.30 24.16
CA TYR A 47 -21.35 4.98 22.90
C TYR A 47 -20.41 4.31 21.88
N TYR A 48 -19.15 4.73 21.83
CA TYR A 48 -18.14 4.18 20.95
C TYR A 48 -17.30 3.06 21.58
N ASP A 49 -17.59 2.65 22.81
CA ASP A 49 -16.90 1.53 23.43
C ASP A 49 -17.22 0.23 22.71
N HIS A 50 -16.26 -0.66 22.66
CA HIS A 50 -16.48 -1.98 22.09
C HIS A 50 -17.54 -2.75 22.91
N TYR A 51 -18.53 -3.35 22.25
CA TYR A 51 -19.68 -4.01 22.87
C TYR A 51 -19.32 -5.11 23.89
N ASN A 52 -18.09 -5.68 23.80
CA ASN A 52 -17.61 -6.66 24.77
C ASN A 52 -17.02 -6.03 26.05
N THR A 53 -16.75 -4.73 26.03
CA THR A 53 -16.16 -4.03 27.20
C THR A 53 -17.20 -3.32 28.06
N VAL A 54 -18.42 -3.17 27.56
CA VAL A 54 -19.50 -2.51 28.29
C VAL A 54 -20.19 -3.47 29.27
N SER A 55 -20.49 -2.97 30.46
CA SER A 55 -21.15 -3.77 31.50
C SER A 55 -22.63 -4.04 31.24
N ASP A 56 -23.34 -3.05 30.69
CA ASP A 56 -24.76 -3.13 30.32
C ASP A 56 -24.92 -3.03 28.81
N LYS A 57 -24.96 -4.18 28.15
CA LYS A 57 -25.08 -4.29 26.68
C LYS A 57 -26.45 -3.83 26.19
N ASP A 58 -27.52 -4.03 26.96
CA ASP A 58 -28.87 -3.65 26.57
C ASP A 58 -29.02 -2.11 26.58
N SER A 59 -28.52 -1.48 27.62
CA SER A 59 -28.47 -0.01 27.67
C SER A 59 -27.58 0.55 26.58
N TRP A 60 -26.40 -0.03 26.38
CA TRP A 60 -25.50 0.39 25.30
C TRP A 60 -26.17 0.29 23.93
N ALA A 61 -26.86 -0.80 23.65
CA ALA A 61 -27.51 -1.04 22.36
C ALA A 61 -28.63 -0.05 22.03
N LYS A 62 -29.28 0.51 23.06
CA LYS A 62 -30.47 1.39 22.92
C LYS A 62 -30.13 2.88 23.01
N ASN A 63 -28.89 3.25 23.38
CA ASN A 63 -28.53 4.65 23.60
C ASN A 63 -27.83 5.26 22.39
N GLY A 64 -28.12 6.55 22.14
CA GLY A 64 -27.44 7.37 21.13
C GLY A 64 -28.07 7.33 19.75
N PRO A 65 -27.42 7.94 18.74
CA PRO A 65 -27.99 8.13 17.40
C PRO A 65 -28.20 6.84 16.60
N LYS A 66 -27.31 5.85 16.75
CA LYS A 66 -27.44 4.53 16.12
C LYS A 66 -27.74 3.50 17.21
N THR A 67 -28.89 2.89 17.13
CA THR A 67 -29.38 1.86 18.06
C THR A 67 -29.48 0.52 17.35
N LEU A 68 -29.60 -0.56 18.14
CA LEU A 68 -29.74 -1.91 17.60
C LEU A 68 -31.03 -2.03 16.78
N GLY A 69 -30.88 -2.50 15.55
CA GLY A 69 -32.00 -2.81 14.66
C GLY A 69 -32.57 -4.20 14.90
N ASP A 70 -33.76 -4.46 14.34
CA ASP A 70 -34.40 -5.77 14.42
C ASP A 70 -33.52 -6.83 13.73
N GLY A 71 -33.17 -7.89 14.48
CA GLY A 71 -32.33 -8.96 13.97
C GLY A 71 -30.83 -8.59 13.79
N GLU A 72 -30.42 -7.39 14.16
CA GLU A 72 -29.04 -6.96 14.10
C GLU A 72 -28.22 -7.50 15.28
N SER A 73 -26.95 -7.85 15.04
CA SER A 73 -26.03 -8.21 16.10
C SER A 73 -25.40 -6.99 16.75
N LEU A 74 -24.92 -7.11 18.00
CA LEU A 74 -24.16 -6.04 18.67
C LEU A 74 -22.88 -5.69 17.90
N GLU A 75 -22.29 -6.65 17.24
CA GLU A 75 -21.10 -6.47 16.39
C GLU A 75 -21.42 -5.62 15.17
N ALA A 76 -22.57 -5.85 14.52
CA ALA A 76 -23.03 -5.05 13.39
C ALA A 76 -23.34 -3.61 13.81
N LEU A 77 -24.00 -3.43 14.96
CA LEU A 77 -24.21 -2.09 15.54
C LEU A 77 -22.88 -1.39 15.83
N TYR A 78 -21.90 -2.11 16.40
CA TYR A 78 -20.58 -1.54 16.66
C TYR A 78 -19.90 -1.11 15.35
N ALA A 79 -19.92 -1.97 14.31
CA ALA A 79 -19.38 -1.63 13.00
C ALA A 79 -20.02 -0.34 12.42
N ARG A 80 -21.36 -0.19 12.54
CA ARG A 80 -22.07 1.02 12.11
C ARG A 80 -21.66 2.25 12.93
N ARG A 81 -21.45 2.10 14.25
CA ARG A 81 -20.97 3.18 15.11
C ARG A 81 -19.54 3.60 14.77
N MET A 82 -18.72 2.64 14.31
CA MET A 82 -17.38 2.90 13.80
C MET A 82 -17.36 3.47 12.37
N GLY A 83 -18.53 3.74 11.78
CA GLY A 83 -18.64 4.33 10.46
C GLY A 83 -18.33 3.36 9.32
N LEU A 84 -18.56 2.07 9.51
CA LEU A 84 -18.45 1.03 8.48
C LEU A 84 -19.81 0.75 7.83
N ASP A 85 -20.64 1.79 7.61
CA ASP A 85 -21.96 1.74 7.01
C ASP A 85 -22.13 2.84 5.94
N GLY A 86 -23.28 2.90 5.30
CA GLY A 86 -23.56 3.90 4.27
C GLY A 86 -22.59 3.76 3.08
N ASP A 87 -21.82 4.82 2.83
CA ASP A 87 -20.84 4.84 1.73
C ASP A 87 -19.68 3.86 1.96
N ALA A 88 -19.48 3.40 3.19
CA ALA A 88 -18.51 2.38 3.57
C ALA A 88 -19.13 0.99 3.75
N SER A 89 -20.24 0.69 3.09
CA SER A 89 -21.04 -0.53 3.31
C SER A 89 -20.26 -1.84 3.07
N LEU A 90 -19.34 -1.87 2.10
CA LEU A 90 -18.49 -3.05 1.88
C LEU A 90 -17.54 -3.28 3.06
N LEU A 91 -17.04 -2.22 3.69
CA LEU A 91 -16.16 -2.35 4.86
C LEU A 91 -16.88 -3.05 6.01
N GLY A 92 -18.15 -2.68 6.26
CA GLY A 92 -18.98 -3.32 7.28
C GLY A 92 -19.26 -4.79 6.98
N GLN A 93 -19.59 -5.11 5.74
CA GLN A 93 -19.80 -6.50 5.30
C GLN A 93 -18.53 -7.34 5.46
N ASN A 94 -17.39 -6.82 5.04
CA ASN A 94 -16.11 -7.51 5.16
C ASN A 94 -15.68 -7.66 6.62
N TYR A 95 -15.91 -6.63 7.44
CA TYR A 95 -15.66 -6.69 8.89
C TYR A 95 -16.44 -7.84 9.52
N LEU A 96 -17.76 -7.92 9.29
CA LEU A 96 -18.61 -8.97 9.83
C LEU A 96 -18.27 -10.38 9.30
N ALA A 97 -17.74 -10.44 8.07
CA ALA A 97 -17.27 -11.69 7.46
C ALA A 97 -15.84 -12.06 7.87
N GLY A 98 -15.15 -11.23 8.65
CA GLY A 98 -13.75 -11.43 9.03
C GLY A 98 -12.77 -11.38 7.86
N LYS A 99 -13.15 -10.72 6.74
CA LYS A 99 -12.32 -10.59 5.54
C LYS A 99 -11.47 -9.35 5.62
N THR A 100 -10.18 -9.51 5.35
CA THR A 100 -9.20 -8.41 5.39
C THR A 100 -8.19 -8.53 4.27
N TYR A 101 -7.57 -7.40 3.92
CA TYR A 101 -6.49 -7.31 2.96
C TYR A 101 -5.37 -6.41 3.51
N ASP A 102 -4.12 -6.85 3.37
CA ASP A 102 -2.95 -6.03 3.69
C ASP A 102 -2.56 -5.19 2.46
N TRP A 103 -2.82 -3.89 2.53
CA TRP A 103 -2.52 -2.96 1.44
C TRP A 103 -1.03 -2.75 1.20
N ASN A 104 -0.15 -3.16 2.12
CA ASN A 104 1.29 -3.21 1.84
C ASN A 104 1.59 -4.17 0.68
N ASP A 105 0.88 -5.31 0.62
CA ASP A 105 1.07 -6.30 -0.44
C ASP A 105 0.63 -5.80 -1.83
N ALA A 106 -0.21 -4.75 -1.88
CA ALA A 106 -0.60 -4.12 -3.13
C ALA A 106 0.51 -3.20 -3.68
N VAL A 107 1.34 -2.67 -2.80
CA VAL A 107 2.33 -1.63 -3.14
C VAL A 107 3.74 -2.19 -3.15
N PHE A 108 4.05 -3.08 -2.20
CA PHE A 108 5.40 -3.56 -1.97
C PHE A 108 5.53 -5.06 -2.22
N HIS A 109 6.62 -5.42 -2.85
CA HIS A 109 7.02 -6.81 -3.00
C HIS A 109 8.52 -6.98 -2.76
N THR A 110 8.99 -8.21 -2.72
CA THR A 110 10.42 -8.47 -2.62
C THR A 110 11.05 -8.20 -3.98
N GLY A 111 11.85 -7.15 -4.05
CA GLY A 111 12.63 -6.83 -5.25
C GLY A 111 13.67 -7.90 -5.54
N PHE A 112 13.97 -8.07 -6.82
CA PHE A 112 14.92 -9.06 -7.30
C PHE A 112 15.95 -8.42 -8.24
N ILE A 113 17.22 -8.80 -8.11
CA ILE A 113 18.31 -8.28 -8.95
C ILE A 113 19.02 -9.45 -9.61
N GLN A 114 19.09 -9.39 -10.93
CA GLN A 114 19.88 -10.29 -11.77
C GLN A 114 20.96 -9.47 -12.49
N ASP A 115 22.20 -9.79 -12.26
CA ASP A 115 23.33 -9.16 -12.94
C ASP A 115 24.24 -10.26 -13.54
N TYR A 116 24.20 -10.34 -14.84
CA TYR A 116 24.99 -11.30 -15.60
C TYR A 116 26.05 -10.56 -16.39
N ASN A 117 27.30 -10.99 -16.23
CA ASN A 117 28.44 -10.44 -16.95
C ASN A 117 29.26 -11.57 -17.55
N ALA A 118 29.59 -11.42 -18.81
CA ALA A 118 30.50 -12.32 -19.52
C ALA A 118 31.61 -11.49 -20.20
N SER A 119 32.80 -11.98 -20.20
CA SER A 119 33.91 -11.33 -20.89
C SER A 119 34.86 -12.34 -21.55
N ILE A 120 35.45 -11.92 -22.62
CA ILE A 120 36.53 -12.64 -23.31
C ILE A 120 37.67 -11.68 -23.60
N SER A 121 38.88 -12.14 -23.42
CA SER A 121 40.08 -11.39 -23.76
C SER A 121 41.14 -12.31 -24.36
N GLY A 122 42.00 -11.74 -25.18
CA GLY A 122 43.11 -12.47 -25.75
C GLY A 122 44.19 -11.50 -26.21
N ALA A 123 45.42 -12.03 -26.32
CA ALA A 123 46.58 -11.30 -26.78
C ALA A 123 47.45 -12.18 -27.67
N THR A 124 47.96 -11.58 -28.73
CA THR A 124 49.08 -12.10 -29.55
C THR A 124 50.10 -11.00 -29.65
N ASP A 125 51.25 -11.28 -30.33
CA ASP A 125 52.29 -10.28 -30.52
C ASP A 125 51.80 -9.01 -31.22
N ASN A 126 50.73 -9.14 -32.05
CA ASN A 126 50.24 -8.03 -32.86
C ASN A 126 48.81 -7.61 -32.53
N LEU A 127 48.10 -8.34 -31.67
CA LEU A 127 46.69 -8.07 -31.39
C LEU A 127 46.40 -8.30 -29.90
N ASN A 128 45.75 -7.32 -29.31
CA ASN A 128 45.23 -7.43 -27.95
C ASN A 128 43.75 -7.03 -27.99
N TYR A 129 42.85 -7.86 -27.47
CA TYR A 129 41.44 -7.58 -27.46
C TYR A 129 40.80 -7.94 -26.11
N TYR A 130 39.76 -7.19 -25.79
CA TYR A 130 38.85 -7.45 -24.71
C TYR A 130 37.44 -7.15 -25.17
N MET A 131 36.51 -8.06 -24.90
CA MET A 131 35.08 -7.88 -25.11
C MET A 131 34.34 -8.26 -23.84
N SER A 132 33.29 -7.51 -23.52
CA SER A 132 32.40 -7.87 -22.43
C SER A 132 30.95 -7.58 -22.80
N PHE A 133 30.06 -8.38 -22.25
CA PHE A 133 28.63 -8.22 -22.32
C PHE A 133 28.06 -8.34 -20.91
N GLY A 134 27.15 -7.42 -20.55
CA GLY A 134 26.44 -7.41 -19.28
C GLY A 134 24.94 -7.25 -19.50
N TYR A 135 24.17 -7.98 -18.70
CA TYR A 135 22.73 -7.82 -18.57
C TYR A 135 22.40 -7.60 -17.11
N LEU A 136 21.69 -6.52 -16.84
CA LEU A 136 21.16 -6.19 -15.51
C LEU A 136 19.65 -6.11 -15.61
N ASN A 137 18.96 -6.90 -14.79
CA ASN A 137 17.53 -6.74 -14.50
C ASN A 137 17.37 -6.49 -13.01
N LYS A 138 16.74 -5.39 -12.66
CA LYS A 138 16.48 -4.99 -11.28
C LYS A 138 15.00 -4.66 -11.15
N GLU A 139 14.29 -5.49 -10.39
CA GLU A 139 12.96 -5.19 -9.92
C GLU A 139 13.07 -4.44 -8.59
N GLY A 140 12.40 -3.30 -8.48
CA GLY A 140 12.32 -2.50 -7.26
C GLY A 140 11.51 -3.22 -6.18
N ALA A 141 11.45 -2.63 -5.01
CA ALA A 141 10.57 -3.11 -3.94
C ALA A 141 9.14 -2.55 -4.06
N ILE A 142 8.94 -1.62 -4.98
CA ILE A 142 7.64 -1.05 -5.30
C ILE A 142 7.14 -1.73 -6.57
N GLN A 143 5.89 -2.13 -6.57
CA GLN A 143 5.28 -2.76 -7.74
C GLN A 143 5.33 -1.79 -8.93
N GLY A 144 5.80 -2.28 -10.07
CA GLY A 144 5.97 -1.48 -11.29
C GLY A 144 7.33 -0.80 -11.45
N ASP A 145 8.21 -0.82 -10.44
CA ASP A 145 9.58 -0.33 -10.59
C ASP A 145 10.47 -1.40 -11.22
N GLU A 146 10.92 -1.14 -12.44
CA GLU A 146 11.79 -2.06 -13.17
C GLU A 146 12.93 -1.29 -13.87
N TYR A 147 14.14 -1.79 -13.75
CA TYR A 147 15.29 -1.29 -14.47
C TYR A 147 15.97 -2.44 -15.23
N LYS A 148 16.05 -2.31 -16.55
CA LYS A 148 16.77 -3.25 -17.43
C LYS A 148 17.88 -2.53 -18.15
N ALA A 149 19.05 -3.14 -18.21
CA ALA A 149 20.17 -2.60 -18.96
C ALA A 149 20.98 -3.70 -19.65
N TYR A 150 21.29 -3.48 -20.92
CA TYR A 150 22.25 -4.23 -21.70
C TYR A 150 23.51 -3.38 -21.88
N ARG A 151 24.65 -3.96 -21.61
CA ARG A 151 25.94 -3.29 -21.71
C ARG A 151 26.87 -4.15 -22.58
N ALA A 152 27.54 -3.53 -23.52
CA ALA A 152 28.58 -4.20 -24.29
C ALA A 152 29.79 -3.27 -24.38
N SER A 153 30.96 -3.83 -24.24
CA SER A 153 32.20 -3.10 -24.47
C SER A 153 33.19 -3.93 -25.30
N MET A 154 33.91 -3.25 -26.17
CA MET A 154 34.91 -3.84 -26.98
C MET A 154 36.12 -2.92 -26.99
N LYS A 155 37.28 -3.47 -26.69
CA LYS A 155 38.57 -2.81 -26.80
C LYS A 155 39.50 -3.66 -27.64
N ILE A 156 40.08 -3.08 -28.68
CA ILE A 156 41.00 -3.72 -29.58
C ILE A 156 42.21 -2.81 -29.74
N ASN A 157 43.43 -3.37 -29.62
CA ASN A 157 44.67 -2.72 -30.00
C ASN A 157 45.43 -3.65 -30.95
N ALA A 158 45.83 -3.13 -32.08
CA ALA A 158 46.53 -3.89 -33.13
C ALA A 158 47.79 -3.15 -33.55
N LYS A 159 48.90 -3.87 -33.57
CA LYS A 159 50.16 -3.42 -34.18
C LYS A 159 50.08 -3.80 -35.67
N ILE A 160 49.85 -2.80 -36.52
CA ILE A 160 49.66 -2.99 -37.98
C ILE A 160 51.03 -3.12 -38.66
N THR A 161 51.97 -2.30 -38.22
CA THR A 161 53.40 -2.34 -38.65
C THR A 161 54.27 -1.99 -37.44
N ASP A 162 55.60 -2.04 -37.62
CA ASP A 162 56.54 -1.67 -36.53
C ASP A 162 56.41 -0.21 -36.08
N TRP A 163 55.89 0.63 -36.93
CA TRP A 163 55.72 2.07 -36.66
C TRP A 163 54.24 2.49 -36.51
N LEU A 164 53.26 1.59 -36.73
CA LEU A 164 51.83 1.94 -36.68
C LEU A 164 51.07 0.97 -35.77
N GLU A 165 50.49 1.53 -34.73
CA GLU A 165 49.53 0.88 -33.86
C GLU A 165 48.15 1.55 -34.01
N MET A 166 47.10 0.74 -33.99
CA MET A 166 45.70 1.22 -34.02
C MET A 166 44.94 0.65 -32.85
N GLY A 167 44.12 1.48 -32.22
CA GLY A 167 43.24 1.08 -31.13
C GLY A 167 41.81 1.56 -31.36
N ALA A 168 40.84 0.72 -30.98
CA ALA A 168 39.45 1.06 -30.93
C ALA A 168 38.87 0.68 -29.54
N ASN A 169 38.06 1.57 -29.02
CA ASN A 169 37.31 1.32 -27.82
C ASN A 169 35.83 1.74 -28.07
N VAL A 170 34.95 0.74 -28.01
CA VAL A 170 33.51 0.91 -28.25
C VAL A 170 32.75 0.48 -27.01
N ASN A 171 31.89 1.36 -26.52
CA ASN A 171 30.99 1.05 -25.41
C ASN A 171 29.56 1.28 -25.89
N PHE A 172 28.71 0.34 -25.64
CA PHE A 172 27.29 0.38 -25.92
C PHE A 172 26.51 0.11 -24.64
N GLN A 173 25.46 0.88 -24.42
CA GLN A 173 24.49 0.65 -23.37
C GLN A 173 23.10 0.96 -23.88
N ASP A 174 22.19 0.01 -23.72
CA ASP A 174 20.75 0.19 -23.87
C ASP A 174 20.13 -0.04 -22.49
N ARG A 175 19.25 0.87 -22.09
CA ARG A 175 18.59 0.80 -20.79
C ARG A 175 17.11 1.16 -20.91
N ASN A 176 16.29 0.44 -20.17
CA ASN A 176 14.91 0.76 -19.91
C ASN A 176 14.73 0.95 -18.40
N ASP A 177 14.21 2.09 -18.01
CA ASP A 177 13.97 2.46 -16.63
C ASP A 177 12.49 2.80 -16.50
N VAL A 178 11.74 1.89 -15.90
CA VAL A 178 10.31 2.03 -15.63
C VAL A 178 10.17 2.26 -14.13
N SER A 179 9.67 3.42 -13.77
CA SER A 179 9.36 3.73 -12.38
C SER A 179 7.85 3.86 -12.20
N SER A 180 7.36 3.55 -11.01
CA SER A 180 5.97 3.80 -10.68
C SER A 180 5.60 5.25 -10.99
N ALA A 181 4.46 5.46 -11.66
CA ALA A 181 3.97 6.77 -12.04
C ALA A 181 3.67 7.68 -10.81
N VAL A 182 3.58 7.09 -9.63
CA VAL A 182 3.29 7.82 -8.39
C VAL A 182 4.52 7.84 -7.49
N PRO A 183 5.22 8.99 -7.37
CA PRO A 183 6.39 9.11 -6.51
C PRO A 183 6.06 8.83 -5.04
N LEU A 184 6.90 8.04 -4.36
CA LEU A 184 6.85 7.87 -2.91
C LEU A 184 6.95 9.23 -2.22
N GLY A 185 6.07 9.46 -1.24
CA GLY A 185 6.03 10.72 -0.48
C GLY A 185 5.20 11.82 -1.14
N SER A 186 4.56 11.57 -2.29
CA SER A 186 3.49 12.45 -2.76
C SER A 186 2.27 12.30 -1.85
N ASN A 187 1.47 13.38 -1.73
CA ASN A 187 0.19 13.33 -1.02
C ASN A 187 -0.75 12.24 -1.56
N TYR A 188 -0.52 11.81 -2.78
CA TYR A 188 -1.27 10.76 -3.44
C TYR A 188 -1.04 9.40 -2.79
N TRP A 189 0.23 9.01 -2.53
CA TRP A 189 0.58 7.77 -1.84
C TRP A 189 0.08 7.75 -0.39
N ASP A 190 0.29 8.83 0.33
CA ASP A 190 -0.14 8.94 1.71
C ASP A 190 -1.68 8.92 1.84
N ASN A 191 -2.40 9.40 0.84
CA ASN A 191 -3.85 9.53 0.93
C ASN A 191 -4.61 8.32 0.41
N ASN A 192 -4.03 7.55 -0.54
CA ASN A 192 -4.81 6.60 -1.30
C ASN A 192 -4.55 5.13 -0.95
N GLN A 193 -3.28 4.73 -0.80
CA GLN A 193 -2.94 3.32 -0.68
C GLN A 193 -2.68 2.89 0.75
N LEU A 194 -1.86 3.64 1.47
CA LEU A 194 -1.50 3.30 2.84
C LEU A 194 -2.58 3.69 3.86
N ARG A 195 -3.60 4.46 3.43
CA ARG A 195 -4.75 4.83 4.26
C ARG A 195 -6.00 4.02 3.99
N GLN A 196 -5.92 3.01 3.12
CA GLN A 196 -7.05 2.11 2.91
C GLN A 196 -7.37 1.33 4.19
N SER A 197 -8.66 1.10 4.40
CA SER A 197 -9.10 0.21 5.48
C SER A 197 -8.63 -1.21 5.21
N PRO A 198 -8.20 -1.97 6.22
CA PRO A 198 -7.92 -3.38 6.07
C PRO A 198 -9.16 -4.20 5.65
N TYR A 199 -10.35 -3.65 5.79
CA TYR A 199 -11.61 -4.26 5.35
C TYR A 199 -12.01 -3.89 3.92
N SER A 200 -11.26 -3.00 3.24
CA SER A 200 -11.37 -2.83 1.80
C SER A 200 -10.52 -3.90 1.12
N LEU A 201 -11.16 -4.78 0.35
CA LEU A 201 -10.48 -5.90 -0.31
C LEU A 201 -10.05 -5.48 -1.71
N ARG A 202 -8.83 -5.84 -2.08
CA ARG A 202 -8.36 -5.68 -3.45
C ARG A 202 -9.01 -6.65 -4.42
N PHE A 203 -9.29 -7.88 -3.96
CA PHE A 203 -9.86 -8.94 -4.78
C PHE A 203 -11.17 -9.45 -4.20
N ASP A 204 -12.09 -9.83 -5.08
CA ASP A 204 -13.32 -10.55 -4.72
C ASP A 204 -13.04 -12.04 -4.47
N GLU A 205 -14.09 -12.80 -4.16
CA GLU A 205 -13.99 -14.26 -3.91
C GLU A 205 -13.57 -15.07 -5.14
N ASN A 206 -13.70 -14.51 -6.34
CA ASN A 206 -13.31 -15.12 -7.59
C ASN A 206 -11.89 -14.72 -8.05
N GLY A 207 -11.23 -13.86 -7.28
CA GLY A 207 -9.90 -13.35 -7.58
C GLY A 207 -9.88 -12.17 -8.57
N ASN A 208 -11.05 -11.57 -8.86
CA ASN A 208 -11.11 -10.37 -9.68
C ASN A 208 -10.83 -9.12 -8.83
N GLU A 209 -10.16 -8.15 -9.41
CA GLU A 209 -9.94 -6.87 -8.72
C GLU A 209 -11.25 -6.12 -8.48
N VAL A 210 -11.42 -5.66 -7.24
CA VAL A 210 -12.58 -4.87 -6.84
C VAL A 210 -12.33 -3.42 -7.18
N GLN A 211 -13.07 -2.90 -8.15
CA GLN A 211 -12.93 -1.54 -8.64
C GLN A 211 -13.14 -0.46 -7.55
N TYR A 212 -14.10 -0.70 -6.65
CA TYR A 212 -14.48 0.24 -5.60
C TYR A 212 -14.49 -0.49 -4.25
N PRO A 213 -13.31 -0.71 -3.66
CA PRO A 213 -13.16 -1.63 -2.52
C PRO A 213 -13.81 -1.12 -1.23
N THR A 214 -14.17 0.16 -1.14
CA THR A 214 -14.81 0.73 0.05
C THR A 214 -16.33 0.59 0.01
N SER A 215 -16.99 0.92 -1.09
CA SER A 215 -18.44 0.96 -1.19
C SER A 215 -19.04 0.07 -2.27
N GLY A 216 -18.23 -0.38 -3.22
CA GLY A 216 -18.71 -1.10 -4.41
C GLY A 216 -19.46 -0.22 -5.42
N ASN A 217 -19.45 1.11 -5.24
CA ASN A 217 -20.22 2.04 -6.06
C ASN A 217 -19.37 3.23 -6.54
N PRO A 218 -19.31 3.50 -7.86
CA PRO A 218 -18.51 4.61 -8.43
C PRO A 218 -19.03 6.00 -8.06
N THR A 219 -20.29 6.14 -7.65
CA THR A 219 -20.91 7.45 -7.38
C THR A 219 -20.67 7.98 -5.98
N ASN A 220 -20.15 7.14 -5.08
CA ASN A 220 -19.86 7.55 -3.70
C ASN A 220 -18.48 8.19 -3.64
N GLY A 221 -18.44 9.48 -3.92
CA GLY A 221 -17.26 10.25 -4.18
C GLY A 221 -16.15 10.18 -3.13
N GLY A 222 -14.94 10.25 -3.58
CA GLY A 222 -13.76 10.71 -2.85
C GLY A 222 -12.91 9.63 -2.17
N TYR A 223 -13.43 8.42 -1.92
CA TYR A 223 -12.70 7.35 -1.24
C TYR A 223 -12.69 6.02 -1.99
N ASN A 224 -13.28 5.98 -3.17
CA ASN A 224 -13.25 4.84 -4.07
C ASN A 224 -12.13 5.04 -5.06
N TYR A 225 -10.93 4.65 -4.68
CA TYR A 225 -9.82 4.68 -5.61
C TYR A 225 -9.94 3.51 -6.55
N HIS A 226 -9.90 3.83 -7.81
CA HIS A 226 -9.72 2.88 -8.88
C HIS A 226 -8.26 2.44 -8.83
N PHE A 227 -8.02 1.17 -8.57
CA PHE A 227 -6.65 0.66 -8.46
C PHE A 227 -5.87 0.86 -9.77
N HIS A 228 -6.54 0.74 -10.92
CA HIS A 228 -5.96 0.96 -12.25
C HIS A 228 -5.49 2.39 -12.49
N ASP A 229 -6.17 3.40 -11.93
CA ASP A 229 -5.76 4.81 -12.11
C ASP A 229 -4.40 5.14 -11.45
N MET A 230 -3.83 4.19 -10.74
CA MET A 230 -2.57 4.35 -10.03
C MET A 230 -1.38 3.66 -10.72
N TYR A 231 -1.64 2.71 -11.62
CA TYR A 231 -0.62 1.87 -12.26
C TYR A 231 -0.67 1.90 -13.81
N ASP A 232 -1.69 2.51 -14.39
CA ASP A 232 -1.80 2.79 -15.83
C ASP A 232 -1.33 4.23 -16.13
#